data_6c4adc01ed0dfda284ed00c284af0caf
#
_entry.id   6c4adc01ed0dfda284ed00c284af0caf
#
_cell.length_a   1.000
_cell.length_b   1.000
_cell.length_c   1.000
_cell.angle_alpha   90.00
_cell.angle_beta   90.00
_cell.angle_gamma   90.00
#
_symmetry.space_group_name_H-M   'P 1'
#
loop_
_entity.id
_entity.type
_entity.pdbx_description
1 polymer ?
#
loop_
_entity_poly.entity_id
_entity_poly.type
_entity_poly.pdbx_seq_one_letter_code
_entity_poly.pdbx_strand_id
1 'polypeptide(L)'
;VVKNSLTSSIATGLNGVIRKFQDIYLSIFKLEKNYTKEQIIEFYVNNHNLGGNVYGVSQAARVYFNKDIQDLNLAEASIIAGMFQAPNAYRPVEEENLEAVTKRRDTVLYLMERHGYITEEERNLASSISIESLVNYNVEADTSGNSEYQGYIDTVVAEVQEKVGKNPYTTPMKIYTNLDTEKQDGLNRVMNGESYSWINDVIQSGVAVLDSETGKILAIGAGRNKAGVNQFNYATDMVRQPGSTAKPLFDYGPLIEYNNASTFGYNDGNVNYKMFVDEPYSYSTGQEINNWDGKFMGNMTTRRALSLSRNIPALKAFQQVDNSKILEFVQKLGIEPEIDNGKIHEAHALGAFDGVNPLQMAAAYSAFSNGGYYNEPYSVNKIIITNTG
;
A
#
# COMPACT_ATOMS: atom_id res chain seq x y z
N VAL A 1 16.42 14.80 -9.80
CA VAL A 1 16.18 13.40 -10.17
C VAL A 1 16.72 12.48 -9.08
N VAL A 2 18.04 12.33 -8.91
CA VAL A 2 18.66 11.32 -7.98
C VAL A 2 18.07 11.39 -6.58
N LYS A 3 18.01 12.57 -5.96
CA LYS A 3 17.46 12.78 -4.63
C LYS A 3 16.00 12.29 -4.47
N ASN A 4 15.20 12.42 -5.52
CA ASN A 4 13.76 12.12 -5.47
C ASN A 4 13.41 10.69 -5.91
N SER A 5 14.38 9.99 -6.55
CA SER A 5 14.11 8.69 -7.19
C SER A 5 15.06 7.57 -6.78
N LEU A 6 16.26 7.88 -6.28
CA LEU A 6 17.30 6.88 -6.06
C LEU A 6 17.89 6.87 -4.63
N THR A 7 17.66 7.93 -3.83
CA THR A 7 18.20 8.03 -2.48
C THR A 7 17.11 8.37 -1.46
N SER A 8 17.32 8.02 -0.19
CA SER A 8 16.36 8.30 0.87
C SER A 8 16.13 9.81 1.05
N SER A 9 14.88 10.24 1.02
CA SER A 9 14.49 11.64 1.23
C SER A 9 14.75 12.15 2.66
N ILE A 10 14.81 11.23 3.64
CA ILE A 10 14.94 11.55 5.07
C ILE A 10 16.35 11.20 5.53
N ALA A 11 17.27 12.14 5.41
CA ALA A 11 18.61 12.02 6.00
C ALA A 11 19.06 13.36 6.57
N THR A 12 19.30 13.38 7.88
CA THR A 12 19.77 14.55 8.64
C THR A 12 21.16 14.28 9.23
N GLY A 13 21.87 15.33 9.65
CA GLY A 13 23.20 15.19 10.24
C GLY A 13 24.21 14.52 9.31
N LEU A 14 25.03 13.62 9.84
CA LEU A 14 26.09 12.92 9.10
C LEU A 14 25.52 12.10 7.93
N ASN A 15 24.37 11.44 8.10
CA ASN A 15 23.70 10.70 7.04
C ASN A 15 23.26 11.62 5.90
N GLY A 16 22.88 12.87 6.19
CA GLY A 16 22.57 13.87 5.17
C GLY A 16 23.77 14.26 4.32
N VAL A 17 24.96 14.32 4.92
CA VAL A 17 26.23 14.58 4.20
C VAL A 17 26.59 13.39 3.31
N ILE A 18 26.53 12.17 3.85
CA ILE A 18 26.78 10.92 3.07
C ILE A 18 25.83 10.84 1.88
N ARG A 19 24.55 11.10 2.08
CA ARG A 19 23.57 11.14 0.99
C ARG A 19 23.94 12.14 -0.10
N LYS A 20 24.39 13.35 0.24
CA LYS A 20 24.84 14.33 -0.77
C LYS A 20 25.99 13.82 -1.63
N PHE A 21 26.95 13.11 -1.04
CA PHE A 21 28.00 12.45 -1.80
C PHE A 21 27.47 11.35 -2.71
N GLN A 22 26.54 10.54 -2.22
CA GLN A 22 25.85 9.53 -3.03
C GLN A 22 25.07 10.16 -4.19
N ASP A 23 24.33 11.25 -3.95
CA ASP A 23 23.61 11.99 -4.98
C ASP A 23 24.54 12.49 -6.07
N ILE A 24 25.68 13.08 -5.70
CA ILE A 24 26.70 13.57 -6.66
C ILE A 24 27.30 12.39 -7.46
N TYR A 25 27.70 11.33 -6.78
CA TYR A 25 28.26 10.14 -7.44
C TYR A 25 27.28 9.52 -8.43
N LEU A 26 26.03 9.31 -8.03
CA LEU A 26 24.99 8.75 -8.88
C LEU A 26 24.62 9.67 -10.06
N SER A 27 24.64 10.99 -9.84
CA SER A 27 24.40 11.96 -10.92
C SER A 27 25.47 11.87 -12.00
N ILE A 28 26.75 11.91 -11.61
CA ILE A 28 27.88 11.96 -12.57
C ILE A 28 28.11 10.59 -13.23
N PHE A 29 28.17 9.53 -12.44
CA PHE A 29 28.61 8.21 -12.91
C PHE A 29 27.49 7.28 -13.37
N LYS A 30 26.25 7.56 -12.99
CA LYS A 30 25.10 6.76 -13.41
C LYS A 30 24.16 7.55 -14.32
N LEU A 31 23.69 8.73 -13.89
CA LEU A 31 22.66 9.47 -14.62
C LEU A 31 23.22 10.09 -15.91
N GLU A 32 24.21 11.00 -15.82
CA GLU A 32 24.77 11.69 -16.97
C GLU A 32 25.52 10.78 -17.95
N LYS A 33 25.97 9.61 -17.47
CA LYS A 33 26.63 8.64 -18.32
C LYS A 33 25.67 7.81 -19.18
N ASN A 34 24.44 7.61 -18.72
CA ASN A 34 23.47 6.73 -19.38
C ASN A 34 22.30 7.47 -20.04
N TYR A 35 22.11 8.76 -19.74
CA TYR A 35 20.98 9.55 -20.24
C TYR A 35 21.44 10.91 -20.77
N THR A 36 20.76 11.40 -21.80
CA THR A 36 21.00 12.77 -22.33
C THR A 36 20.45 13.82 -21.36
N LYS A 37 20.86 15.07 -21.54
CA LYS A 37 20.32 16.19 -20.72
C LYS A 37 18.81 16.34 -20.87
N GLU A 38 18.31 16.17 -22.09
CA GLU A 38 16.87 16.20 -22.39
C GLU A 38 16.11 15.11 -21.61
N GLN A 39 16.61 13.88 -21.63
CA GLN A 39 16.03 12.77 -20.87
C GLN A 39 16.07 13.03 -19.36
N ILE A 40 17.15 13.62 -18.85
CA ILE A 40 17.27 13.97 -17.43
C ILE A 40 16.25 15.06 -17.05
N ILE A 41 16.06 16.06 -17.91
CA ILE A 41 15.05 17.11 -17.72
C ILE A 41 13.66 16.49 -17.77
N GLU A 42 13.39 15.64 -18.74
CA GLU A 42 12.11 14.93 -18.86
C GLU A 42 11.80 14.10 -17.60
N PHE A 43 12.75 13.34 -17.08
CA PHE A 43 12.60 12.64 -15.81
C PHE A 43 12.33 13.59 -14.64
N TYR A 44 13.00 14.75 -14.61
CA TYR A 44 12.82 15.74 -13.55
C TYR A 44 11.43 16.35 -13.57
N VAL A 45 10.98 16.83 -14.72
CA VAL A 45 9.69 17.52 -14.84
C VAL A 45 8.49 16.58 -14.74
N ASN A 46 8.65 15.29 -15.10
CA ASN A 46 7.58 14.31 -15.05
C ASN A 46 7.44 13.60 -13.68
N ASN A 47 8.50 13.60 -12.86
CA ASN A 47 8.48 12.92 -11.54
C ASN A 47 8.36 13.89 -10.36
N HIS A 48 8.22 15.19 -10.60
CA HIS A 48 8.12 16.17 -9.52
C HIS A 48 6.68 16.35 -9.08
N ASN A 49 6.45 16.34 -7.75
CA ASN A 49 5.15 16.73 -7.20
C ASN A 49 4.94 18.23 -7.44
N LEU A 50 3.80 18.59 -8.00
CA LEU A 50 3.41 19.97 -8.33
C LEU A 50 2.15 20.41 -7.55
N GLY A 51 2.04 19.96 -6.28
CA GLY A 51 0.98 20.32 -5.35
C GLY A 51 -0.12 19.26 -5.25
N GLY A 52 -0.52 18.92 -4.03
CA GLY A 52 -1.44 17.81 -3.79
C GLY A 52 -0.92 16.50 -4.40
N ASN A 53 -1.73 15.89 -5.25
CA ASN A 53 -1.42 14.64 -5.96
C ASN A 53 -1.01 14.84 -7.42
N VAL A 54 -0.69 16.05 -7.80
CA VAL A 54 -0.31 16.37 -9.17
C VAL A 54 1.18 16.07 -9.35
N TYR A 55 1.50 15.08 -10.18
CA TYR A 55 2.87 14.70 -10.51
C TYR A 55 3.15 14.94 -11.99
N GLY A 56 4.21 15.69 -12.26
CA GLY A 56 4.64 16.01 -13.61
C GLY A 56 3.88 17.14 -14.27
N VAL A 57 4.56 17.79 -15.20
CA VAL A 57 4.08 19.01 -15.87
C VAL A 57 2.86 18.78 -16.75
N SER A 58 2.73 17.60 -17.36
CA SER A 58 1.58 17.27 -18.21
C SER A 58 0.29 17.14 -17.38
N GLN A 59 0.37 16.52 -16.20
CA GLN A 59 -0.76 16.45 -15.30
C GLN A 59 -1.11 17.83 -14.72
N ALA A 60 -0.09 18.62 -14.34
CA ALA A 60 -0.29 19.98 -13.86
C ALA A 60 -1.01 20.86 -14.89
N ALA A 61 -0.66 20.75 -16.17
CA ALA A 61 -1.32 21.48 -17.25
C ALA A 61 -2.81 21.13 -17.36
N ARG A 62 -3.14 19.84 -17.28
CA ARG A 62 -4.53 19.38 -17.34
C ARG A 62 -5.33 19.77 -16.11
N VAL A 63 -4.74 19.56 -14.94
CA VAL A 63 -5.40 19.80 -13.65
C VAL A 63 -5.63 21.30 -13.43
N TYR A 64 -4.61 22.13 -13.56
CA TYR A 64 -4.70 23.52 -13.21
C TYR A 64 -5.29 24.41 -14.32
N PHE A 65 -5.11 24.01 -15.59
CA PHE A 65 -5.48 24.85 -16.73
C PHE A 65 -6.41 24.16 -17.73
N ASN A 66 -6.75 22.89 -17.52
CA ASN A 66 -7.56 22.06 -18.46
C ASN A 66 -7.01 22.07 -19.89
N LYS A 67 -5.68 21.99 -20.03
CA LYS A 67 -4.96 22.04 -21.31
C LYS A 67 -3.94 20.91 -21.43
N ASP A 68 -3.64 20.51 -22.63
CA ASP A 68 -2.41 19.75 -22.88
C ASP A 68 -1.17 20.66 -22.73
N ILE A 69 -0.04 20.06 -22.34
CA ILE A 69 1.19 20.82 -22.02
C ILE A 69 1.66 21.73 -23.17
N GLN A 70 1.43 21.32 -24.41
CA GLN A 70 1.81 22.07 -25.62
C GLN A 70 0.88 23.26 -25.91
N ASP A 71 -0.29 23.31 -25.26
CA ASP A 71 -1.28 24.41 -25.43
C ASP A 71 -1.17 25.46 -24.32
N LEU A 72 -0.20 25.29 -23.40
CA LEU A 72 0.04 26.27 -22.34
C LEU A 72 0.60 27.59 -22.95
N ASN A 73 0.03 28.69 -22.49
CA ASN A 73 0.64 30.01 -22.76
C ASN A 73 1.80 30.29 -21.79
N LEU A 74 2.54 31.37 -22.03
CA LEU A 74 3.71 31.73 -21.23
C LEU A 74 3.39 31.97 -19.76
N ALA A 75 2.23 32.53 -19.43
CA ALA A 75 1.80 32.78 -18.06
C ALA A 75 1.53 31.46 -17.31
N GLU A 76 0.82 30.52 -17.93
CA GLU A 76 0.53 29.21 -17.39
C GLU A 76 1.80 28.35 -17.20
N ALA A 77 2.67 28.33 -18.20
CA ALA A 77 3.93 27.62 -18.13
C ALA A 77 4.84 28.15 -17.01
N SER A 78 4.88 29.49 -16.82
CA SER A 78 5.68 30.12 -15.76
C SER A 78 5.12 29.85 -14.35
N ILE A 79 3.81 29.66 -14.19
CA ILE A 79 3.19 29.21 -12.93
C ILE A 79 3.68 27.81 -12.62
N ILE A 80 3.54 26.85 -13.54
CA ILE A 80 4.02 25.48 -13.33
C ILE A 80 5.51 25.46 -13.00
N ALA A 81 6.33 26.21 -13.74
CA ALA A 81 7.78 26.31 -13.46
C ALA A 81 8.05 26.87 -12.05
N GLY A 82 7.23 27.81 -11.59
CA GLY A 82 7.31 28.38 -10.25
C GLY A 82 7.05 27.39 -9.13
N MET A 83 6.15 26.43 -9.36
CA MET A 83 5.71 25.43 -8.38
C MET A 83 6.80 24.44 -7.95
N PHE A 84 7.82 24.21 -8.79
CA PHE A 84 8.93 23.31 -8.43
C PHE A 84 9.68 23.69 -7.15
N GLN A 85 9.61 24.92 -6.71
CA GLN A 85 10.26 25.37 -5.46
C GLN A 85 9.46 24.98 -4.22
N ALA A 86 8.15 25.18 -4.23
CA ALA A 86 7.26 24.93 -3.10
C ALA A 86 5.85 24.60 -3.62
N PRO A 87 5.63 23.33 -4.05
CA PRO A 87 4.43 22.95 -4.81
C PRO A 87 3.09 23.32 -4.14
N ASN A 88 2.96 23.07 -2.85
CA ASN A 88 1.72 23.36 -2.15
C ASN A 88 1.52 24.87 -1.88
N ALA A 89 2.60 25.62 -1.63
CA ALA A 89 2.53 27.06 -1.39
C ALA A 89 2.24 27.87 -2.68
N TYR A 90 2.54 27.28 -3.84
CA TYR A 90 2.30 27.90 -5.15
C TYR A 90 1.22 27.19 -5.96
N ARG A 91 0.32 26.50 -5.29
CA ARG A 91 -0.81 25.82 -5.91
C ARG A 91 -1.86 26.84 -6.35
N PRO A 92 -2.14 27.01 -7.66
CA PRO A 92 -2.89 28.16 -8.16
C PRO A 92 -4.41 28.06 -7.94
N VAL A 93 -4.93 26.90 -7.54
CA VAL A 93 -6.36 26.67 -7.27
C VAL A 93 -6.78 27.07 -5.85
N GLU A 94 -5.83 27.34 -4.97
CA GLU A 94 -6.10 27.76 -3.59
C GLU A 94 -6.14 29.28 -3.52
N GLU A 95 -7.27 29.86 -3.13
CA GLU A 95 -7.47 31.31 -3.05
C GLU A 95 -6.42 31.99 -2.15
N GLU A 96 -6.07 31.36 -1.04
CA GLU A 96 -5.05 31.83 -0.09
C GLU A 96 -3.64 31.91 -0.69
N ASN A 97 -3.37 31.18 -1.76
CA ASN A 97 -2.07 31.13 -2.40
C ASN A 97 -1.91 32.14 -3.56
N LEU A 98 -2.98 32.74 -4.06
CA LEU A 98 -2.97 33.54 -5.31
C LEU A 98 -1.94 34.66 -5.33
N GLU A 99 -1.75 35.37 -4.23
CA GLU A 99 -0.73 36.42 -4.12
C GLU A 99 0.68 35.83 -4.23
N ALA A 100 0.93 34.72 -3.56
CA ALA A 100 2.22 34.03 -3.59
C ALA A 100 2.51 33.44 -5.00
N VAL A 101 1.50 32.87 -5.64
CA VAL A 101 1.56 32.37 -7.03
C VAL A 101 1.90 33.50 -8.01
N THR A 102 1.22 34.63 -7.89
CA THR A 102 1.47 35.83 -8.74
C THR A 102 2.90 36.31 -8.60
N LYS A 103 3.39 36.53 -7.39
CA LYS A 103 4.78 36.94 -7.12
C LYS A 103 5.80 35.92 -7.66
N ARG A 104 5.49 34.64 -7.53
CA ARG A 104 6.37 33.57 -7.99
C ARG A 104 6.42 33.51 -9.51
N ARG A 105 5.27 33.57 -10.20
CA ARG A 105 5.16 33.68 -11.67
C ARG A 105 6.00 34.85 -12.18
N ASP A 106 5.80 36.03 -11.61
CA ASP A 106 6.49 37.23 -12.06
C ASP A 106 8.01 37.14 -11.85
N THR A 107 8.45 36.45 -10.79
CA THR A 107 9.87 36.12 -10.59
C THR A 107 10.41 35.21 -11.69
N VAL A 108 9.66 34.18 -12.08
CA VAL A 108 10.04 33.26 -13.17
C VAL A 108 10.15 34.04 -14.50
N LEU A 109 9.14 34.83 -14.84
CA LEU A 109 9.10 35.65 -16.05
C LEU A 109 10.25 36.66 -16.11
N TYR A 110 10.56 37.34 -14.99
CA TYR A 110 11.71 38.23 -14.88
C TYR A 110 13.03 37.51 -15.16
N LEU A 111 13.20 36.29 -14.60
CA LEU A 111 14.42 35.49 -14.85
C LEU A 111 14.51 35.03 -16.29
N MET A 112 13.40 34.65 -16.91
CA MET A 112 13.35 34.27 -18.32
C MET A 112 13.77 35.44 -19.23
N GLU A 113 13.26 36.66 -18.99
CA GLU A 113 13.69 37.87 -19.69
C GLU A 113 15.18 38.16 -19.48
N ARG A 114 15.60 38.19 -18.21
CA ARG A 114 17.01 38.47 -17.85
C ARG A 114 18.01 37.52 -18.54
N HIS A 115 17.61 36.28 -18.80
CA HIS A 115 18.42 35.28 -19.48
C HIS A 115 18.18 35.24 -20.99
N GLY A 116 17.35 36.13 -21.54
CA GLY A 116 17.13 36.28 -22.97
C GLY A 116 16.23 35.21 -23.59
N TYR A 117 15.43 34.50 -22.79
CA TYR A 117 14.46 33.52 -23.30
C TYR A 117 13.17 34.17 -23.79
N ILE A 118 12.80 35.31 -23.23
CA ILE A 118 11.63 36.12 -23.62
C ILE A 118 11.98 37.58 -23.66
N THR A 119 11.18 38.36 -24.39
CA THR A 119 11.28 39.82 -24.46
C THR A 119 10.59 40.50 -23.27
N GLU A 120 10.86 41.79 -23.06
CA GLU A 120 10.15 42.61 -22.07
C GLU A 120 8.65 42.69 -22.37
N GLU A 121 8.27 42.76 -23.64
CA GLU A 121 6.87 42.81 -24.08
C GLU A 121 6.13 41.50 -23.70
N GLU A 122 6.73 40.36 -23.97
CA GLU A 122 6.19 39.06 -23.63
C GLU A 122 6.06 38.89 -22.12
N ARG A 123 7.05 39.30 -21.32
CA ARG A 123 6.98 39.33 -19.87
C ARG A 123 5.80 40.16 -19.39
N ASN A 124 5.69 41.41 -19.87
CA ASN A 124 4.65 42.34 -19.44
C ASN A 124 3.25 41.80 -19.80
N LEU A 125 3.10 41.22 -21.00
CA LEU A 125 1.85 40.59 -21.40
C LEU A 125 1.49 39.41 -20.49
N ALA A 126 2.41 38.49 -20.23
CA ALA A 126 2.18 37.33 -19.38
C ALA A 126 1.90 37.72 -17.89
N SER A 127 2.58 38.75 -17.37
CA SER A 127 2.37 39.27 -16.03
C SER A 127 1.03 40.00 -15.86
N SER A 128 0.47 40.55 -16.94
CA SER A 128 -0.80 41.29 -16.91
C SER A 128 -2.03 40.38 -16.75
N ILE A 129 -1.88 39.10 -17.04
CA ILE A 129 -2.98 38.13 -16.95
C ILE A 129 -3.20 37.74 -15.47
N SER A 130 -4.42 37.85 -14.98
CA SER A 130 -4.72 37.43 -13.61
C SER A 130 -4.69 35.92 -13.48
N ILE A 131 -4.21 35.40 -12.35
CA ILE A 131 -4.14 33.96 -12.08
C ILE A 131 -5.52 33.34 -12.14
N GLU A 132 -6.52 34.02 -11.58
CA GLU A 132 -7.91 33.55 -11.52
C GLU A 132 -8.52 33.34 -12.91
N SER A 133 -8.07 34.12 -13.92
CA SER A 133 -8.57 33.96 -15.30
C SER A 133 -7.95 32.78 -16.03
N LEU A 134 -6.80 32.26 -15.56
CA LEU A 134 -6.09 31.16 -16.16
C LEU A 134 -6.53 29.81 -15.59
N VAL A 135 -6.87 29.80 -14.30
CA VAL A 135 -7.09 28.58 -13.56
C VAL A 135 -8.47 27.99 -13.83
N ASN A 136 -8.51 26.71 -14.05
CA ASN A 136 -9.75 25.94 -14.11
C ASN A 136 -10.20 25.55 -12.69
N TYR A 137 -11.12 26.32 -12.09
CA TYR A 137 -11.70 26.01 -10.79
C TYR A 137 -12.76 24.90 -10.85
N ASN A 138 -13.20 24.46 -12.04
CA ASN A 138 -14.15 23.36 -12.19
C ASN A 138 -13.49 21.98 -12.20
N VAL A 139 -12.24 21.91 -11.82
CA VAL A 139 -11.62 20.64 -11.53
C VAL A 139 -12.27 20.13 -10.24
N GLU A 140 -13.34 19.36 -10.43
CA GLU A 140 -13.85 18.51 -9.35
C GLU A 140 -12.65 17.80 -8.74
N ALA A 141 -12.62 17.81 -7.46
CA ALA A 141 -11.57 17.46 -6.52
C ALA A 141 -10.76 16.16 -6.70
N ASP A 142 -10.46 15.74 -7.90
CA ASP A 142 -9.47 14.71 -8.19
C ASP A 142 -8.03 15.17 -7.85
N THR A 143 -7.90 16.46 -7.54
CA THR A 143 -6.65 17.10 -7.15
C THR A 143 -6.41 17.12 -5.64
N SER A 144 -7.41 16.82 -4.82
CA SER A 144 -7.29 16.92 -3.37
C SER A 144 -6.56 15.76 -2.71
N GLY A 145 -6.28 14.67 -3.45
CA GLY A 145 -5.73 13.46 -2.84
C GLY A 145 -6.62 12.82 -1.79
N ASN A 146 -7.86 13.21 -1.78
CA ASN A 146 -8.92 12.72 -0.91
C ASN A 146 -9.99 11.99 -1.72
N SER A 147 -9.59 11.12 -2.65
CA SER A 147 -10.54 10.13 -3.14
C SER A 147 -10.98 9.29 -1.95
N GLU A 148 -12.27 9.14 -1.77
CA GLU A 148 -12.84 8.19 -0.79
C GLU A 148 -12.35 6.76 -1.03
N TYR A 149 -11.75 6.48 -2.20
CA TYR A 149 -11.12 5.23 -2.61
C TYR A 149 -9.59 5.27 -2.54
N GLN A 150 -8.98 6.28 -1.89
CA GLN A 150 -7.54 6.51 -1.97
C GLN A 150 -6.72 5.30 -1.50
N GLY A 151 -7.13 4.63 -0.44
CA GLY A 151 -6.43 3.42 0.02
C GLY A 151 -6.42 2.29 -1.01
N TYR A 152 -7.50 2.15 -1.79
CA TYR A 152 -7.56 1.21 -2.90
C TYR A 152 -6.69 1.68 -4.07
N ILE A 153 -6.73 2.96 -4.41
CA ILE A 153 -5.90 3.56 -5.47
C ILE A 153 -4.41 3.37 -5.16
N ASP A 154 -3.98 3.62 -3.93
CA ASP A 154 -2.59 3.40 -3.51
C ASP A 154 -2.16 1.93 -3.70
N THR A 155 -3.05 0.98 -3.40
CA THR A 155 -2.82 -0.46 -3.64
C THR A 155 -2.67 -0.76 -5.13
N VAL A 156 -3.52 -0.18 -5.99
CA VAL A 156 -3.44 -0.30 -7.46
C VAL A 156 -2.11 0.27 -7.98
N VAL A 157 -1.72 1.44 -7.51
CA VAL A 157 -0.46 2.09 -7.91
C VAL A 157 0.74 1.22 -7.55
N ALA A 158 0.78 0.68 -6.33
CA ALA A 158 1.84 -0.21 -5.89
C ALA A 158 1.93 -1.47 -6.76
N GLU A 159 0.78 -2.12 -7.03
CA GLU A 159 0.72 -3.31 -7.90
C GLU A 159 1.18 -3.03 -9.34
N VAL A 160 0.79 -1.89 -9.92
CA VAL A 160 1.23 -1.50 -11.26
C VAL A 160 2.74 -1.25 -11.29
N GLN A 161 3.28 -0.57 -10.29
CA GLN A 161 4.73 -0.33 -10.19
C GLN A 161 5.51 -1.64 -10.07
N GLU A 162 5.02 -2.59 -9.28
CA GLU A 162 5.63 -3.90 -9.13
C GLU A 162 5.59 -4.71 -10.43
N LYS A 163 4.42 -4.82 -11.07
CA LYS A 163 4.21 -5.67 -12.25
C LYS A 163 4.80 -5.11 -13.54
N VAL A 164 4.79 -3.78 -13.71
CA VAL A 164 5.14 -3.11 -14.97
C VAL A 164 6.42 -2.30 -14.86
N GLY A 165 6.90 -2.01 -13.65
CA GLY A 165 8.07 -1.16 -13.40
C GLY A 165 7.86 0.31 -13.80
N LYS A 166 6.61 0.76 -13.93
CA LYS A 166 6.24 2.13 -14.33
C LYS A 166 5.33 2.76 -13.30
N ASN A 167 5.56 4.04 -13.03
CA ASN A 167 4.71 4.81 -12.14
C ASN A 167 3.47 5.31 -12.89
N PRO A 168 2.23 4.96 -12.46
CA PRO A 168 0.99 5.40 -13.10
C PRO A 168 0.79 6.91 -13.14
N TYR A 169 1.37 7.65 -12.19
CA TYR A 169 1.27 9.11 -12.14
C TYR A 169 2.15 9.81 -13.16
N THR A 170 3.17 9.13 -13.69
CA THR A 170 4.13 9.70 -14.65
C THR A 170 4.11 9.02 -16.01
N THR A 171 3.39 7.91 -16.15
CA THR A 171 3.27 7.19 -17.42
C THR A 171 1.81 7.14 -17.84
N PRO A 172 1.43 7.71 -18.99
CA PRO A 172 0.06 7.65 -19.48
C PRO A 172 -0.40 6.21 -19.66
N MET A 173 -1.44 5.81 -18.93
CA MET A 173 -1.99 4.48 -19.00
C MET A 173 -3.47 4.45 -18.58
N LYS A 174 -4.19 3.44 -19.05
CA LYS A 174 -5.54 3.10 -18.57
C LYS A 174 -5.42 1.84 -17.72
N ILE A 175 -5.87 1.92 -16.48
CA ILE A 175 -5.85 0.82 -15.51
C ILE A 175 -7.30 0.40 -15.23
N TYR A 176 -7.59 -0.86 -15.50
CA TYR A 176 -8.88 -1.48 -15.18
C TYR A 176 -8.70 -2.25 -13.88
N THR A 177 -9.43 -1.86 -12.86
CA THR A 177 -9.33 -2.43 -11.52
C THR A 177 -10.45 -3.41 -11.21
N ASN A 178 -10.32 -4.13 -10.10
CA ASN A 178 -11.33 -5.03 -9.57
C ASN A 178 -12.18 -4.37 -8.46
N LEU A 179 -12.07 -3.03 -8.29
CA LEU A 179 -12.82 -2.28 -7.30
C LEU A 179 -14.33 -2.53 -7.43
N ASP A 180 -14.94 -2.95 -6.33
CA ASP A 180 -16.39 -3.00 -6.15
C ASP A 180 -16.79 -1.78 -5.32
N THR A 181 -17.35 -0.77 -5.97
CA THR A 181 -17.67 0.50 -5.33
C THR A 181 -18.70 0.35 -4.21
N GLU A 182 -19.68 -0.53 -4.35
CA GLU A 182 -20.69 -0.77 -3.30
C GLU A 182 -20.04 -1.34 -2.03
N LYS A 183 -19.13 -2.30 -2.18
CA LYS A 183 -18.37 -2.86 -1.04
C LYS A 183 -17.41 -1.85 -0.44
N GLN A 184 -16.74 -1.07 -1.27
CA GLN A 184 -15.83 -0.02 -0.80
C GLN A 184 -16.59 1.07 -0.05
N ASP A 185 -17.73 1.54 -0.54
CA ASP A 185 -18.58 2.53 0.13
C ASP A 185 -19.11 2.00 1.47
N GLY A 186 -19.51 0.73 1.48
CA GLY A 186 -19.88 0.03 2.72
C GLY A 186 -18.74 -0.01 3.73
N LEU A 187 -17.54 -0.32 3.29
CA LEU A 187 -16.34 -0.35 4.11
C LEU A 187 -15.97 1.06 4.60
N ASN A 188 -16.03 2.07 3.73
CA ASN A 188 -15.75 3.46 4.11
C ASN A 188 -16.69 3.94 5.23
N ARG A 189 -17.98 3.63 5.18
CA ARG A 189 -18.92 3.94 6.28
C ARG A 189 -18.54 3.29 7.61
N VAL A 190 -18.00 2.08 7.58
CA VAL A 190 -17.47 1.42 8.79
C VAL A 190 -16.23 2.16 9.28
N MET A 191 -15.27 2.42 8.40
CA MET A 191 -13.99 3.05 8.75
C MET A 191 -14.18 4.47 9.30
N ASN A 192 -15.11 5.23 8.74
CA ASN A 192 -15.43 6.60 9.16
C ASN A 192 -16.32 6.67 10.43
N GLY A 193 -16.77 5.53 10.94
CA GLY A 193 -17.60 5.50 12.16
C GLY A 193 -19.09 5.77 11.93
N GLU A 194 -19.55 5.77 10.67
CA GLU A 194 -20.95 6.03 10.31
C GLU A 194 -21.85 4.83 10.62
N SER A 195 -21.37 3.62 10.34
CA SER A 195 -22.11 2.36 10.57
C SER A 195 -21.53 1.49 11.67
N TYR A 196 -20.42 1.89 12.30
CA TYR A 196 -19.77 1.22 13.41
C TYR A 196 -19.16 2.24 14.38
N SER A 197 -19.51 2.13 15.67
CA SER A 197 -18.96 3.02 16.70
C SER A 197 -17.59 2.52 17.18
N TRP A 198 -16.56 3.24 16.89
CA TRP A 198 -15.21 2.98 17.36
C TRP A 198 -15.05 3.42 18.83
N ILE A 199 -14.25 2.69 19.59
CA ILE A 199 -14.03 2.95 21.03
C ILE A 199 -13.44 4.34 21.26
N ASN A 200 -12.56 4.80 20.37
CA ASN A 200 -11.94 6.13 20.39
C ASN A 200 -11.38 6.50 19.02
N ASP A 201 -10.88 7.72 18.87
CA ASP A 201 -10.34 8.25 17.61
C ASP A 201 -8.89 7.85 17.33
N VAL A 202 -8.20 7.26 18.30
CA VAL A 202 -6.79 6.84 18.17
C VAL A 202 -6.66 5.47 17.51
N ILE A 203 -7.67 4.58 17.68
CA ILE A 203 -7.66 3.24 17.12
C ILE A 203 -7.65 3.32 15.59
N GLN A 204 -6.70 2.61 14.99
CA GLN A 204 -6.62 2.40 13.55
C GLN A 204 -6.99 0.96 13.19
N SER A 205 -7.42 0.76 11.95
CA SER A 205 -7.79 -0.56 11.43
C SER A 205 -7.38 -0.69 9.97
N GLY A 206 -6.96 -1.89 9.58
CA GLY A 206 -6.78 -2.28 8.19
C GLY A 206 -7.77 -3.38 7.82
N VAL A 207 -8.41 -3.28 6.68
CA VAL A 207 -9.38 -4.27 6.19
C VAL A 207 -9.14 -4.55 4.72
N ALA A 208 -9.14 -5.82 4.33
CA ALA A 208 -9.13 -6.26 2.93
C ALA A 208 -10.36 -7.12 2.65
N VAL A 209 -11.05 -6.81 1.57
CA VAL A 209 -12.19 -7.58 1.07
C VAL A 209 -11.82 -8.22 -0.25
N LEU A 210 -11.81 -9.55 -0.30
CA LEU A 210 -11.43 -10.35 -1.46
C LEU A 210 -12.61 -11.16 -1.99
N ASP A 211 -12.57 -11.41 -3.28
CA ASP A 211 -13.29 -12.52 -3.88
C ASP A 211 -12.48 -13.80 -3.62
N SER A 212 -13.03 -14.69 -2.82
CA SER A 212 -12.33 -15.92 -2.40
C SER A 212 -12.06 -16.89 -3.55
N GLU A 213 -12.87 -16.87 -4.61
CA GLU A 213 -12.72 -17.77 -5.76
C GLU A 213 -11.61 -17.31 -6.71
N THR A 214 -11.37 -16.01 -6.80
CA THR A 214 -10.49 -15.43 -7.82
C THR A 214 -9.26 -14.71 -7.25
N GLY A 215 -9.26 -14.32 -5.97
CA GLY A 215 -8.23 -13.46 -5.38
C GLY A 215 -8.36 -11.97 -5.73
N LYS A 216 -9.44 -11.55 -6.41
CA LYS A 216 -9.69 -10.13 -6.71
C LYS A 216 -9.84 -9.32 -5.43
N ILE A 217 -9.11 -8.22 -5.33
CA ILE A 217 -9.28 -7.24 -4.26
C ILE A 217 -10.49 -6.37 -4.62
N LEU A 218 -11.56 -6.48 -3.86
CA LEU A 218 -12.82 -5.79 -4.09
C LEU A 218 -12.92 -4.46 -3.33
N ALA A 219 -12.34 -4.40 -2.12
CA ALA A 219 -12.28 -3.18 -1.31
C ALA A 219 -11.09 -3.19 -0.35
N ILE A 220 -10.59 -2.01 0.00
CA ILE A 220 -9.48 -1.79 0.95
C ILE A 220 -9.85 -0.70 1.95
N GLY A 221 -9.84 -1.04 3.23
CA GLY A 221 -9.88 -0.11 4.34
C GLY A 221 -8.47 0.19 4.84
N ALA A 222 -7.87 1.24 4.31
CA ALA A 222 -6.45 1.54 4.52
C ALA A 222 -6.13 2.21 5.87
N GLY A 223 -7.14 2.57 6.63
CA GLY A 223 -7.05 3.27 7.91
C GLY A 223 -8.27 4.16 8.12
N ARG A 224 -8.46 4.60 9.36
CA ARG A 224 -9.53 5.54 9.72
C ARG A 224 -9.09 6.98 9.48
N ASN A 225 -10.03 7.84 9.07
CA ASN A 225 -9.81 9.26 8.84
C ASN A 225 -8.59 9.53 7.94
N LYS A 226 -8.39 8.66 6.94
CA LYS A 226 -7.25 8.74 6.05
C LYS A 226 -7.46 9.87 5.05
N ALA A 227 -6.53 10.81 5.03
CA ALA A 227 -6.50 11.90 4.07
C ALA A 227 -5.13 11.94 3.38
N GLY A 228 -5.13 11.99 2.05
CA GLY A 228 -3.90 12.10 1.24
C GLY A 228 -3.42 10.79 0.62
N VAL A 229 -2.50 10.92 -0.31
CA VAL A 229 -1.91 9.85 -1.15
C VAL A 229 -0.70 9.24 -0.50
N ASN A 230 -0.42 7.97 -0.83
CA ASN A 230 0.76 7.23 -0.37
C ASN A 230 0.96 7.28 1.15
N GLN A 231 -0.13 7.31 1.90
CA GLN A 231 -0.05 7.18 3.34
C GLN A 231 0.04 5.71 3.72
N PHE A 232 0.59 5.44 4.91
CA PHE A 232 0.68 4.10 5.47
C PHE A 232 -0.67 3.37 5.38
N ASN A 233 -0.71 2.25 4.65
CA ASN A 233 -1.92 1.47 4.42
C ASN A 233 -1.99 0.34 5.45
N TYR A 234 -2.90 0.46 6.41
CA TYR A 234 -3.07 -0.54 7.46
C TYR A 234 -3.53 -1.91 6.94
N ALA A 235 -4.03 -2.01 5.71
CA ALA A 235 -4.42 -3.29 5.13
C ALA A 235 -3.26 -4.02 4.43
N THR A 236 -2.25 -3.29 3.91
CA THR A 236 -1.15 -3.83 3.09
C THR A 236 0.23 -3.64 3.69
N ASP A 237 0.46 -2.53 4.41
CA ASP A 237 1.80 -2.16 4.90
C ASP A 237 2.02 -2.53 6.38
N MET A 238 0.91 -2.73 7.11
CA MET A 238 0.98 -3.10 8.52
C MET A 238 1.33 -4.57 8.67
N VAL A 239 2.49 -4.85 9.23
CA VAL A 239 2.89 -6.22 9.61
C VAL A 239 2.74 -6.36 11.12
N ARG A 240 1.88 -7.30 11.53
CA ARG A 240 1.64 -7.59 12.95
C ARG A 240 1.43 -9.08 13.19
N GLN A 241 1.76 -9.50 14.40
CA GLN A 241 1.49 -10.86 14.86
C GLN A 241 -0.02 -11.16 14.78
N PRO A 242 -0.44 -12.21 14.07
CA PRO A 242 -1.86 -12.52 13.89
C PRO A 242 -2.51 -13.13 15.13
N GLY A 243 -1.73 -13.53 16.12
CA GLY A 243 -2.23 -14.22 17.29
C GLY A 243 -2.97 -15.50 16.94
N SER A 244 -4.06 -15.80 17.64
CA SER A 244 -4.81 -17.04 17.45
C SER A 244 -5.45 -17.24 16.08
N THR A 245 -5.46 -16.24 15.22
CA THR A 245 -5.89 -16.43 13.83
C THR A 245 -4.87 -17.26 13.01
N ALA A 246 -3.66 -17.47 13.54
CA ALA A 246 -2.68 -18.39 12.96
C ALA A 246 -3.08 -19.87 13.12
N LYS A 247 -3.87 -20.24 14.13
CA LYS A 247 -4.14 -21.64 14.48
C LYS A 247 -4.72 -22.50 13.34
N PRO A 248 -5.67 -22.04 12.54
CA PRO A 248 -6.13 -22.79 11.38
C PRO A 248 -5.02 -23.03 10.35
N LEU A 249 -4.06 -22.11 10.23
CA LEU A 249 -3.01 -22.12 9.20
C LEU A 249 -1.76 -22.88 9.63
N PHE A 250 -1.31 -22.74 10.89
CA PHE A 250 -0.06 -23.33 11.38
C PHE A 250 -0.25 -24.65 12.12
N ASP A 251 -1.42 -24.90 12.69
CA ASP A 251 -1.68 -26.05 13.56
C ASP A 251 -2.63 -27.05 12.91
N TYR A 252 -3.91 -26.66 12.80
CA TYR A 252 -4.98 -27.58 12.44
C TYR A 252 -5.02 -27.89 10.92
N GLY A 253 -4.73 -26.91 10.06
CA GLY A 253 -4.64 -27.12 8.63
C GLY A 253 -3.54 -28.14 8.25
N PRO A 254 -2.28 -27.93 8.64
CA PRO A 254 -1.22 -28.91 8.45
C PRO A 254 -1.51 -30.28 9.08
N LEU A 255 -2.11 -30.28 10.31
CA LEU A 255 -2.46 -31.54 10.95
C LEU A 255 -3.47 -32.34 10.13
N ILE A 256 -4.48 -31.71 9.55
CA ILE A 256 -5.49 -32.36 8.70
C ILE A 256 -4.85 -32.83 7.39
N GLU A 257 -4.03 -31.97 6.76
CA GLU A 257 -3.40 -32.25 5.46
C GLU A 257 -2.42 -33.43 5.53
N TYR A 258 -1.53 -33.45 6.52
CA TYR A 258 -0.38 -34.35 6.53
C TYR A 258 -0.53 -35.56 7.45
N ASN A 259 -1.42 -35.55 8.45
CA ASN A 259 -1.61 -36.67 9.38
C ASN A 259 -2.70 -37.66 8.99
N ASN A 260 -3.22 -37.52 7.77
CA ASN A 260 -4.09 -38.46 7.09
C ASN A 260 -5.52 -38.62 7.67
N ALA A 261 -6.44 -38.97 6.78
CA ALA A 261 -7.86 -39.24 7.06
C ALA A 261 -8.15 -40.26 8.17
N SER A 262 -7.18 -41.13 8.52
CA SER A 262 -7.30 -42.08 9.65
C SER A 262 -7.41 -41.40 11.01
N THR A 263 -6.97 -40.13 11.12
CA THR A 263 -7.03 -39.34 12.37
C THR A 263 -8.34 -38.55 12.48
N PHE A 264 -9.00 -38.27 11.35
CA PHE A 264 -10.26 -37.58 11.23
C PHE A 264 -11.27 -38.42 10.45
N GLY A 265 -11.21 -39.77 10.60
CA GLY A 265 -11.94 -40.71 9.78
C GLY A 265 -13.45 -40.46 9.77
N TYR A 266 -14.02 -40.39 8.57
CA TYR A 266 -15.43 -40.60 8.29
C TYR A 266 -15.66 -42.12 8.34
N ASN A 267 -16.21 -42.61 9.40
CA ASN A 267 -16.77 -43.98 9.43
C ASN A 267 -18.27 -43.87 9.65
N ASP A 268 -19.03 -44.30 8.67
CA ASP A 268 -20.48 -44.49 8.71
C ASP A 268 -21.30 -43.29 9.21
N GLY A 269 -20.94 -42.07 8.78
CA GLY A 269 -21.66 -40.85 9.14
C GLY A 269 -21.24 -40.21 10.46
N ASN A 270 -20.34 -40.85 11.20
CA ASN A 270 -19.74 -40.27 12.40
C ASN A 270 -18.36 -39.71 12.12
N VAL A 271 -18.18 -38.41 12.33
CA VAL A 271 -16.86 -37.76 12.28
C VAL A 271 -16.12 -38.12 13.58
N ASN A 272 -15.14 -39.02 13.48
CA ASN A 272 -14.24 -39.27 14.61
C ASN A 272 -13.28 -38.10 14.74
N TYR A 273 -13.59 -37.18 15.65
CA TYR A 273 -12.73 -36.04 15.95
C TYR A 273 -11.50 -36.51 16.71
N LYS A 274 -10.31 -36.10 16.27
CA LYS A 274 -9.13 -36.24 17.11
C LYS A 274 -9.37 -35.51 18.43
N MET A 275 -9.05 -36.19 19.52
CA MET A 275 -9.16 -35.64 20.87
C MET A 275 -7.82 -35.05 21.31
N PHE A 276 -7.88 -33.91 21.95
CA PHE A 276 -6.76 -33.30 22.65
C PHE A 276 -7.07 -33.19 24.14
N VAL A 277 -6.03 -33.27 24.95
CA VAL A 277 -6.09 -33.00 26.37
C VAL A 277 -5.58 -31.59 26.63
N ASP A 278 -6.45 -30.74 27.12
CA ASP A 278 -6.12 -29.37 27.54
C ASP A 278 -5.74 -29.40 29.03
N GLU A 279 -4.46 -29.48 29.32
CA GLU A 279 -3.82 -29.67 30.61
C GLU A 279 -2.55 -28.84 30.73
N PRO A 280 -1.92 -28.64 31.90
CA PRO A 280 -0.62 -27.98 32.01
C PRO A 280 0.39 -28.57 31.04
N TYR A 281 1.06 -27.70 30.25
CA TYR A 281 1.93 -28.10 29.18
C TYR A 281 3.06 -27.09 28.96
N SER A 282 4.10 -27.49 28.24
CA SER A 282 5.25 -26.65 27.93
C SER A 282 5.68 -26.76 26.48
N TYR A 283 6.32 -25.73 25.96
CA TYR A 283 7.09 -25.80 24.74
C TYR A 283 8.25 -26.79 24.87
N SER A 284 8.83 -27.23 23.76
CA SER A 284 10.02 -28.11 23.75
C SER A 284 11.23 -27.48 24.47
N THR A 285 11.23 -26.15 24.63
CA THR A 285 12.24 -25.40 25.40
C THR A 285 12.07 -25.52 26.92
N GLY A 286 10.97 -26.11 27.39
CA GLY A 286 10.60 -26.19 28.81
C GLY A 286 9.84 -24.98 29.34
N GLN A 287 9.62 -23.94 28.55
CA GLN A 287 8.79 -22.80 28.96
C GLN A 287 7.32 -23.20 29.03
N GLU A 288 6.66 -22.88 30.11
CA GLU A 288 5.23 -23.18 30.32
C GLU A 288 4.36 -22.34 29.37
N ILE A 289 3.29 -22.97 28.87
CA ILE A 289 2.25 -22.35 28.07
C ILE A 289 0.93 -22.35 28.83
N ASN A 290 0.20 -21.23 28.77
CA ASN A 290 -1.11 -21.10 29.39
C ASN A 290 -2.17 -20.78 28.32
N ASN A 291 -3.40 -21.15 28.62
CA ASN A 291 -4.56 -20.68 27.88
C ASN A 291 -4.84 -19.21 28.21
N TRP A 292 -5.55 -18.52 27.31
CA TRP A 292 -5.89 -17.10 27.46
C TRP A 292 -6.69 -16.76 28.72
N ASP A 293 -7.41 -17.74 29.30
CA ASP A 293 -8.23 -17.63 30.52
C ASP A 293 -7.56 -18.23 31.76
N GLY A 294 -6.33 -18.75 31.62
CA GLY A 294 -5.59 -19.41 32.69
C GLY A 294 -6.20 -20.75 33.18
N LYS A 295 -7.15 -21.32 32.42
CA LYS A 295 -7.86 -22.56 32.82
C LYS A 295 -7.51 -23.71 31.87
N PHE A 296 -7.70 -24.93 32.36
CA PHE A 296 -7.58 -26.18 31.60
C PHE A 296 -8.92 -26.90 31.60
N MET A 297 -9.30 -27.49 30.47
CA MET A 297 -10.63 -28.06 30.26
C MET A 297 -10.62 -29.59 30.06
N GLY A 298 -9.44 -30.23 30.12
CA GLY A 298 -9.31 -31.68 29.95
C GLY A 298 -9.57 -32.13 28.49
N ASN A 299 -10.16 -33.31 28.35
CA ASN A 299 -10.41 -33.91 27.03
C ASN A 299 -11.41 -33.11 26.21
N MET A 300 -11.04 -32.79 24.96
CA MET A 300 -11.92 -32.12 24.02
C MET A 300 -11.62 -32.50 22.56
N THR A 301 -12.63 -32.34 21.72
CA THR A 301 -12.47 -32.54 20.28
C THR A 301 -11.65 -31.39 19.63
N THR A 302 -10.99 -31.63 18.50
CA THR A 302 -10.32 -30.62 17.69
C THR A 302 -11.21 -29.42 17.40
N ARG A 303 -12.49 -29.67 17.01
CA ARG A 303 -13.48 -28.62 16.76
C ARG A 303 -13.69 -27.71 17.97
N ARG A 304 -13.87 -28.32 19.15
CA ARG A 304 -14.07 -27.58 20.41
C ARG A 304 -12.80 -26.81 20.80
N ALA A 305 -11.62 -27.41 20.62
CA ALA A 305 -10.35 -26.79 20.92
C ALA A 305 -10.13 -25.53 20.07
N LEU A 306 -10.40 -25.61 18.77
CA LEU A 306 -10.30 -24.46 17.84
C LEU A 306 -11.38 -23.41 18.16
N SER A 307 -12.63 -23.80 18.34
CA SER A 307 -13.74 -22.85 18.61
C SER A 307 -13.57 -22.06 19.92
N LEU A 308 -12.90 -22.66 20.91
CA LEU A 308 -12.55 -22.01 22.17
C LEU A 308 -11.14 -21.39 22.16
N SER A 309 -10.45 -21.46 21.03
CA SER A 309 -9.11 -20.92 20.84
C SER A 309 -8.10 -21.39 21.90
N ARG A 310 -8.14 -22.70 22.26
CA ARG A 310 -7.25 -23.25 23.30
C ARG A 310 -5.80 -23.28 22.79
N ASN A 311 -4.86 -22.83 23.60
CA ASN A 311 -3.46 -22.72 23.24
C ASN A 311 -2.74 -24.08 23.31
N ILE A 312 -3.02 -24.87 24.36
CA ILE A 312 -2.36 -26.16 24.56
C ILE A 312 -2.71 -27.15 23.43
N PRO A 313 -4.00 -27.38 23.10
CA PRO A 313 -4.36 -28.20 21.95
C PRO A 313 -3.76 -27.73 20.62
N ALA A 314 -3.65 -26.42 20.42
CA ALA A 314 -3.03 -25.85 19.22
C ALA A 314 -1.54 -26.21 19.14
N LEU A 315 -0.77 -25.98 20.20
CA LEU A 315 0.64 -26.38 20.27
C LEU A 315 0.82 -27.89 20.06
N LYS A 316 -0.04 -28.72 20.72
CA LYS A 316 0.00 -30.18 20.53
C LYS A 316 -0.32 -30.59 19.09
N ALA A 317 -1.17 -29.84 18.39
CA ALA A 317 -1.46 -30.06 16.96
C ALA A 317 -0.25 -29.72 16.09
N PHE A 318 0.37 -28.56 16.32
CA PHE A 318 1.60 -28.12 15.65
C PHE A 318 2.71 -29.14 15.81
N GLN A 319 2.98 -29.64 17.02
CA GLN A 319 4.04 -30.60 17.31
C GLN A 319 3.84 -31.98 16.70
N GLN A 320 2.67 -32.31 16.18
CA GLN A 320 2.39 -33.57 15.50
C GLN A 320 2.70 -33.56 14.00
N VAL A 321 3.08 -32.44 13.45
CA VAL A 321 3.44 -32.28 12.03
C VAL A 321 4.91 -31.89 11.93
N ASP A 322 5.61 -32.46 10.95
CA ASP A 322 6.99 -32.05 10.68
C ASP A 322 7.07 -30.56 10.36
N ASN A 323 7.99 -29.86 11.01
CA ASN A 323 8.16 -28.41 10.90
C ASN A 323 8.29 -27.92 9.46
N SER A 324 9.04 -28.66 8.62
CA SER A 324 9.17 -28.34 7.19
C SER A 324 7.85 -28.43 6.41
N LYS A 325 6.96 -29.33 6.81
CA LYS A 325 5.63 -29.46 6.19
C LYS A 325 4.69 -28.33 6.61
N ILE A 326 4.78 -27.89 7.87
CA ILE A 326 4.04 -26.71 8.31
C ILE A 326 4.50 -25.47 7.53
N LEU A 327 5.81 -25.29 7.43
CA LEU A 327 6.40 -24.19 6.65
C LEU A 327 5.92 -24.23 5.18
N GLU A 328 6.03 -25.37 4.52
CA GLU A 328 5.56 -25.56 3.15
C GLU A 328 4.06 -25.23 3.00
N PHE A 329 3.24 -25.64 3.98
CA PHE A 329 1.80 -25.38 3.97
C PHE A 329 1.48 -23.90 4.03
N VAL A 330 2.09 -23.16 4.95
CA VAL A 330 1.82 -21.73 5.10
C VAL A 330 2.39 -20.90 3.96
N GLN A 331 3.53 -21.30 3.40
CA GLN A 331 4.12 -20.68 2.21
C GLN A 331 3.23 -20.83 0.96
N LYS A 332 2.61 -21.99 0.78
CA LYS A 332 1.61 -22.20 -0.28
C LYS A 332 0.38 -21.32 -0.12
N LEU A 333 0.14 -20.77 1.07
CA LEU A 333 -0.92 -19.82 1.36
C LEU A 333 -0.45 -18.36 1.36
N GLY A 334 0.76 -18.09 0.84
CA GLY A 334 1.32 -16.73 0.71
C GLY A 334 1.81 -16.13 2.03
N ILE A 335 2.07 -16.95 3.05
CA ILE A 335 2.61 -16.51 4.34
C ILE A 335 4.08 -16.92 4.44
N GLU A 336 4.96 -15.93 4.64
CA GLU A 336 6.40 -16.12 4.80
C GLU A 336 6.81 -15.78 6.24
N PRO A 337 6.73 -16.76 7.17
CA PRO A 337 7.17 -16.54 8.55
C PRO A 337 8.70 -16.49 8.63
N GLU A 338 9.23 -15.86 9.67
CA GLU A 338 10.67 -15.91 9.96
C GLU A 338 11.13 -17.35 10.24
N ILE A 339 12.34 -17.66 9.76
CA ILE A 339 12.95 -18.98 9.84
C ILE A 339 14.27 -18.87 10.60
N ASP A 340 14.45 -19.68 11.63
CA ASP A 340 15.72 -19.86 12.33
C ASP A 340 16.28 -21.26 12.07
N ASN A 341 17.51 -21.32 11.55
CA ASN A 341 18.17 -22.60 11.20
C ASN A 341 17.32 -23.56 10.36
N GLY A 342 16.52 -22.99 9.42
CA GLY A 342 15.66 -23.75 8.51
C GLY A 342 14.34 -24.23 9.12
N LYS A 343 13.96 -23.71 10.30
CA LYS A 343 12.74 -24.08 11.04
C LYS A 343 11.98 -22.88 11.52
N ILE A 344 10.68 -23.02 11.64
CA ILE A 344 9.80 -22.08 12.35
C ILE A 344 9.71 -22.48 13.83
N HIS A 345 9.53 -21.51 14.70
CA HIS A 345 9.42 -21.75 16.15
C HIS A 345 8.04 -22.27 16.56
N GLU A 346 7.97 -23.04 17.64
CA GLU A 346 6.69 -23.49 18.21
C GLU A 346 5.74 -22.35 18.61
N ALA A 347 6.28 -21.16 18.90
CA ALA A 347 5.48 -19.97 19.18
C ALA A 347 4.61 -19.51 17.99
N HIS A 348 4.97 -19.92 16.77
CA HIS A 348 4.17 -19.66 15.55
C HIS A 348 2.79 -20.33 15.61
N ALA A 349 2.66 -21.45 16.34
CA ALA A 349 1.38 -22.08 16.64
C ALA A 349 0.36 -21.11 17.25
N LEU A 350 0.82 -20.11 18.00
CA LEU A 350 -0.02 -19.10 18.62
C LEU A 350 0.00 -17.76 17.89
N GLY A 351 0.65 -17.71 16.72
CA GLY A 351 0.78 -16.52 15.90
C GLY A 351 1.82 -15.53 16.42
N ALA A 352 2.79 -15.98 17.22
CA ALA A 352 3.91 -15.18 17.69
C ALA A 352 5.10 -15.33 16.72
N PHE A 353 5.05 -14.60 15.63
CA PHE A 353 6.09 -14.46 14.62
C PHE A 353 6.10 -13.01 14.10
N ASP A 354 7.04 -12.63 13.21
CA ASP A 354 7.21 -11.25 12.73
C ASP A 354 5.91 -10.62 12.23
N GLY A 355 5.06 -11.41 11.62
CA GLY A 355 3.67 -11.04 11.37
C GLY A 355 3.23 -11.12 9.92
N VAL A 356 2.02 -10.68 9.71
CA VAL A 356 1.33 -10.61 8.40
C VAL A 356 0.46 -9.36 8.37
N ASN A 357 0.05 -8.96 7.17
CA ASN A 357 -0.95 -7.91 6.99
C ASN A 357 -2.38 -8.50 6.77
N PRO A 358 -3.42 -7.68 6.91
CA PRO A 358 -4.80 -8.11 6.67
C PRO A 358 -5.06 -8.70 5.29
N LEU A 359 -4.40 -8.19 4.24
CA LEU A 359 -4.54 -8.70 2.87
C LEU A 359 -3.98 -10.12 2.74
N GLN A 360 -2.79 -10.39 3.29
CA GLN A 360 -2.19 -11.72 3.29
C GLN A 360 -3.06 -12.72 4.05
N MET A 361 -3.57 -12.32 5.23
CA MET A 361 -4.47 -13.19 6.01
C MET A 361 -5.77 -13.49 5.27
N ALA A 362 -6.40 -12.49 4.65
CA ALA A 362 -7.61 -12.70 3.86
C ALA A 362 -7.37 -13.67 2.69
N ALA A 363 -6.24 -13.53 1.97
CA ALA A 363 -5.85 -14.43 0.88
C ALA A 363 -5.62 -15.86 1.37
N ALA A 364 -4.88 -16.04 2.46
CA ALA A 364 -4.64 -17.37 3.04
C ALA A 364 -5.95 -18.05 3.46
N TYR A 365 -6.85 -17.30 4.10
CA TYR A 365 -8.14 -17.83 4.55
C TYR A 365 -9.12 -18.13 3.39
N SER A 366 -8.96 -17.51 2.22
CA SER A 366 -9.78 -17.80 1.03
C SER A 366 -9.71 -19.28 0.63
N ALA A 367 -8.57 -19.94 0.87
CA ALA A 367 -8.40 -21.36 0.57
C ALA A 367 -9.38 -22.26 1.32
N PHE A 368 -9.89 -21.85 2.49
CA PHE A 368 -10.88 -22.65 3.23
C PHE A 368 -12.28 -22.62 2.60
N SER A 369 -12.58 -21.66 1.72
CA SER A 369 -13.90 -21.49 1.11
C SER A 369 -13.96 -21.89 -0.37
N ASN A 370 -12.81 -22.02 -1.06
CA ASN A 370 -12.74 -22.22 -2.50
C ASN A 370 -12.20 -23.61 -2.92
N GLY A 371 -12.28 -24.59 -2.04
CA GLY A 371 -11.80 -25.94 -2.32
C GLY A 371 -10.30 -26.15 -2.13
N GLY A 372 -9.62 -25.25 -1.41
CA GLY A 372 -8.21 -25.40 -1.04
C GLY A 372 -7.22 -24.68 -1.98
N TYR A 373 -7.69 -23.80 -2.85
CA TYR A 373 -6.83 -23.07 -3.77
C TYR A 373 -6.38 -21.73 -3.16
N TYR A 374 -5.09 -21.46 -3.22
CA TYR A 374 -4.55 -20.12 -2.95
C TYR A 374 -4.53 -19.33 -4.25
N ASN A 375 -5.16 -18.17 -4.23
CA ASN A 375 -5.10 -17.18 -5.29
C ASN A 375 -4.35 -15.95 -4.77
N GLU A 376 -3.26 -15.59 -5.43
CA GLU A 376 -2.54 -14.36 -5.11
C GLU A 376 -3.49 -13.15 -5.27
N PRO A 377 -3.62 -12.30 -4.26
CA PRO A 377 -4.54 -11.17 -4.33
C PRO A 377 -4.07 -10.12 -5.35
N TYR A 378 -5.01 -9.58 -6.14
CA TYR A 378 -4.72 -8.57 -7.13
C TYR A 378 -5.84 -7.54 -7.27
N SER A 379 -5.44 -6.28 -7.44
CA SER A 379 -6.35 -5.15 -7.65
C SER A 379 -6.52 -4.77 -9.12
N VAL A 380 -5.55 -5.14 -9.95
CA VAL A 380 -5.46 -4.74 -11.37
C VAL A 380 -5.85 -5.88 -12.29
N ASN A 381 -6.89 -5.66 -13.09
CA ASN A 381 -7.36 -6.62 -14.08
C ASN A 381 -6.65 -6.45 -15.44
N LYS A 382 -6.43 -5.20 -15.88
CA LYS A 382 -5.82 -4.88 -17.17
C LYS A 382 -5.13 -3.53 -17.14
N ILE A 383 -3.97 -3.44 -17.76
CA ILE A 383 -3.23 -2.19 -17.99
C ILE A 383 -3.06 -1.98 -19.49
N ILE A 384 -3.40 -0.79 -19.97
CA ILE A 384 -3.12 -0.35 -21.34
C ILE A 384 -2.20 0.86 -21.23
N ILE A 385 -0.94 0.71 -21.63
CA ILE A 385 0.00 1.82 -21.72
C ILE A 385 -0.29 2.54 -23.03
N THR A 386 -0.67 3.83 -22.93
CA THR A 386 -0.88 4.66 -24.11
C THR A 386 0.46 5.28 -24.49
N ASN A 387 1.03 4.84 -25.61
CA ASN A 387 2.15 5.56 -26.20
C ASN A 387 1.61 6.92 -26.67
N THR A 388 2.00 7.97 -26.00
CA THR A 388 2.04 9.30 -26.62
C THR A 388 3.23 9.25 -27.53
N GLY A 389 2.97 9.11 -28.85
CA GLY A 389 3.94 8.90 -29.91
C GLY A 389 5.08 9.93 -29.96
#